data_4ea2f22d563cf96bba43fc1516f455df
#
_entry.id   4ea2f22d563cf96bba43fc1516f455df
#
_cell.length_a   1.000
_cell.length_b   1.000
_cell.length_c   1.000
_cell.angle_alpha   90.00
_cell.angle_beta   90.00
_cell.angle_gamma   90.00
#
_symmetry.space_group_name_H-M   'P 1'
#
loop_
_entity.id
_entity.type
_entity.pdbx_description
1 polymer ?
#
loop_
_entity_poly.entity_id
_entity_poly.type
_entity_poly.pdbx_seq_one_letter_code
_entity_poly.pdbx_strand_id
1 'polypeptide(L)'
;MKTINGNGTATMPANGTNILETMAPTELLERLNTLESRVAELENSPAQDIEDQLSMVVFSGELDKAIAAFIIATGAAAMGMEVSMFFTFWGLGVVKKQKIYSDKNLFEKGFTAMLPGGTKDLPLSQMNYFGTGASIIRKLMKDHEISSLEDFVEMAQEFGVKMTVCDMSRELLGIKDEELVDGLE
;
A
#
# COMPACT_ATOMS: atom_id res chain seq x y z
N MET A 1 38.05 -28.14 8.30
CA MET A 1 38.07 -27.46 9.60
C MET A 1 37.66 -26.04 9.37
N LYS A 2 36.38 -25.68 9.73
CA LYS A 2 35.81 -24.34 9.53
C LYS A 2 36.23 -23.47 10.70
N THR A 3 37.04 -22.46 10.48
CA THR A 3 37.33 -21.42 11.46
C THR A 3 36.27 -20.30 11.32
N ILE A 4 35.49 -20.13 12.36
CA ILE A 4 34.50 -19.07 12.46
C ILE A 4 35.13 -17.93 13.26
N ASN A 5 35.25 -16.73 12.67
CA ASN A 5 35.63 -15.53 13.39
C ASN A 5 34.39 -14.88 14.00
N GLY A 6 34.55 -14.32 15.20
CA GLY A 6 33.49 -13.90 16.13
C GLY A 6 32.51 -12.78 15.69
N ASN A 7 32.43 -12.39 14.42
CA ASN A 7 31.53 -11.34 13.92
C ASN A 7 30.54 -11.79 12.83
N GLY A 8 30.34 -13.09 12.62
CA GLY A 8 29.22 -13.59 11.82
C GLY A 8 29.23 -13.20 10.32
N THR A 9 30.29 -12.56 9.81
CA THR A 9 30.42 -12.26 8.39
C THR A 9 31.27 -13.34 7.72
N ALA A 10 30.65 -14.09 6.82
CA ALA A 10 31.37 -15.02 5.95
C ALA A 10 32.24 -14.19 5.01
N THR A 11 33.57 -14.19 5.24
CA THR A 11 34.54 -13.64 4.30
C THR A 11 34.68 -14.59 3.10
N MET A 12 34.27 -14.11 1.93
CA MET A 12 34.62 -14.75 0.67
C MET A 12 36.15 -14.73 0.48
N PRO A 13 36.78 -15.82 0.01
CA PRO A 13 38.20 -15.82 -0.28
C PRO A 13 38.48 -14.87 -1.45
N ALA A 14 39.42 -13.95 -1.23
CA ALA A 14 39.85 -12.91 -2.18
C ALA A 14 40.81 -13.45 -3.25
N ASN A 15 40.56 -14.62 -3.82
CA ASN A 15 41.27 -15.09 -5.01
C ASN A 15 40.21 -15.54 -6.02
N GLY A 16 40.00 -14.71 -7.04
CA GLY A 16 39.23 -15.03 -8.23
C GLY A 16 39.90 -16.07 -9.12
N THR A 17 40.29 -17.18 -8.54
CA THR A 17 40.61 -18.39 -9.33
C THR A 17 39.26 -18.89 -9.87
N ASN A 18 39.15 -18.85 -11.18
CA ASN A 18 38.03 -19.29 -11.96
C ASN A 18 37.71 -20.74 -11.56
N ILE A 19 36.63 -20.91 -10.76
CA ILE A 19 36.24 -22.24 -10.25
C ILE A 19 36.05 -23.23 -11.40
N LEU A 20 35.77 -22.70 -12.60
CA LEU A 20 35.61 -23.46 -13.83
C LEU A 20 36.93 -24.08 -14.36
N GLU A 21 38.09 -23.53 -14.01
CA GLU A 21 39.42 -24.07 -14.47
C GLU A 21 39.90 -25.21 -13.59
N THR A 22 39.34 -25.40 -12.39
CA THR A 22 39.76 -26.42 -11.42
C THR A 22 38.83 -27.63 -11.35
N MET A 23 37.70 -27.60 -12.04
CA MET A 23 36.72 -28.68 -12.03
C MET A 23 37.01 -29.71 -13.12
N ALA A 24 36.86 -30.99 -12.77
CA ALA A 24 36.94 -32.06 -13.76
C ALA A 24 35.77 -31.93 -14.78
N PRO A 25 36.01 -32.23 -16.07
CA PRO A 25 34.95 -32.11 -17.09
C PRO A 25 33.69 -32.91 -16.76
N THR A 26 33.81 -34.02 -16.05
CA THR A 26 32.67 -34.84 -15.57
C THR A 26 31.82 -34.11 -14.51
N GLU A 27 32.47 -33.42 -13.59
CA GLU A 27 31.77 -32.65 -12.53
C GLU A 27 31.06 -31.45 -13.13
N LEU A 28 31.62 -30.85 -14.19
CA LEU A 28 31.01 -29.73 -14.90
C LEU A 28 29.76 -30.20 -15.66
N LEU A 29 29.79 -31.37 -16.30
CA LEU A 29 28.68 -31.99 -16.97
C LEU A 29 27.54 -32.36 -15.98
N GLU A 30 27.87 -32.91 -14.80
CA GLU A 30 26.87 -33.19 -13.76
C GLU A 30 26.17 -31.93 -13.26
N ARG A 31 26.94 -30.85 -13.08
CA ARG A 31 26.34 -29.55 -12.68
C ARG A 31 25.47 -28.96 -13.77
N LEU A 32 25.88 -29.03 -15.04
CA LEU A 32 25.05 -28.59 -16.17
C LEU A 32 23.75 -29.39 -16.23
N ASN A 33 23.79 -30.71 -16.19
CA ASN A 33 22.59 -31.54 -16.18
C ASN A 33 21.68 -31.23 -14.97
N THR A 34 22.25 -30.95 -13.80
CA THR A 34 21.49 -30.57 -12.60
C THR A 34 20.84 -29.20 -12.77
N LEU A 35 21.55 -28.22 -13.35
CA LEU A 35 21.01 -26.91 -13.64
C LEU A 35 19.92 -26.96 -14.72
N GLU A 36 20.14 -27.71 -15.79
CA GLU A 36 19.10 -27.93 -16.82
C GLU A 36 17.85 -28.58 -16.26
N SER A 37 18.01 -29.60 -15.39
CA SER A 37 16.88 -30.22 -14.72
C SER A 37 16.12 -29.23 -13.81
N ARG A 38 16.81 -28.38 -13.07
CA ARG A 38 16.20 -27.36 -12.23
C ARG A 38 15.54 -26.25 -13.04
N VAL A 39 16.12 -25.85 -14.16
CA VAL A 39 15.49 -24.88 -15.08
C VAL A 39 14.23 -25.49 -15.66
N ALA A 40 14.26 -26.72 -16.15
CA ALA A 40 13.10 -27.41 -16.66
C ALA A 40 11.99 -27.62 -15.58
N GLU A 41 12.39 -27.87 -14.33
CA GLU A 41 11.46 -27.95 -13.19
C GLU A 41 10.82 -26.59 -12.87
N LEU A 42 11.59 -25.49 -12.96
CA LEU A 42 11.08 -24.13 -12.77
C LEU A 42 10.19 -23.69 -13.93
N GLU A 43 10.54 -24.04 -15.17
CA GLU A 43 9.75 -23.73 -16.37
C GLU A 43 8.45 -24.56 -16.44
N ASN A 44 8.46 -25.79 -15.93
CA ASN A 44 7.29 -26.67 -15.83
C ASN A 44 6.59 -26.58 -14.46
N SER A 45 7.16 -25.87 -13.50
CA SER A 45 6.41 -25.47 -12.32
C SER A 45 5.23 -24.70 -12.83
N PRO A 46 3.96 -25.12 -12.52
CA PRO A 46 2.84 -24.27 -12.85
C PRO A 46 3.24 -22.90 -12.27
N ALA A 47 3.38 -21.90 -13.15
CA ALA A 47 3.45 -20.53 -12.70
C ALA A 47 2.39 -20.47 -11.62
N GLN A 48 2.77 -20.32 -10.34
CA GLN A 48 1.77 -19.94 -9.37
C GLN A 48 1.09 -18.79 -10.08
N ASP A 49 -0.18 -18.98 -10.42
CA ASP A 49 -1.00 -17.87 -10.86
C ASP A 49 -0.77 -16.81 -9.79
N ILE A 50 0.22 -15.98 -10.03
CA ILE A 50 0.39 -14.75 -9.28
C ILE A 50 -0.85 -14.02 -9.75
N GLU A 51 -1.93 -14.26 -9.02
CA GLU A 51 -3.14 -13.50 -9.23
C GLU A 51 -2.65 -12.06 -9.19
N ASP A 52 -2.86 -11.33 -10.28
CA ASP A 52 -2.47 -9.93 -10.40
C ASP A 52 -3.30 -9.14 -9.38
N GLN A 53 -2.90 -9.21 -8.10
CA GLN A 53 -3.59 -8.64 -6.96
C GLN A 53 -2.72 -7.61 -6.27
N LEU A 54 -3.35 -6.51 -5.89
CA LEU A 54 -2.75 -5.49 -5.06
C LEU A 54 -3.58 -5.29 -3.79
N SER A 55 -2.98 -5.58 -2.64
CA SER A 55 -3.60 -5.28 -1.35
C SER A 55 -2.85 -4.14 -0.65
N MET A 56 -3.58 -3.12 -0.21
CA MET A 56 -3.02 -1.92 0.41
C MET A 56 -3.67 -1.65 1.76
N VAL A 57 -2.87 -1.20 2.73
CA VAL A 57 -3.37 -0.72 4.02
C VAL A 57 -3.22 0.80 4.10
N VAL A 58 -4.33 1.49 4.27
CA VAL A 58 -4.39 2.94 4.45
C VAL A 58 -4.65 3.23 5.93
N PHE A 59 -3.60 3.60 6.66
CA PHE A 59 -3.67 3.89 8.11
C PHE A 59 -3.48 5.38 8.43
N SER A 60 -3.21 6.20 7.45
CA SER A 60 -2.88 7.62 7.58
C SER A 60 -3.96 8.49 6.95
N GLY A 61 -4.33 9.56 7.64
CA GLY A 61 -5.37 10.51 7.21
C GLY A 61 -4.80 11.79 6.60
N GLU A 62 -3.62 11.75 5.98
CA GLU A 62 -3.03 12.90 5.30
C GLU A 62 -3.30 12.88 3.79
N LEU A 63 -3.58 14.05 3.25
CA LEU A 63 -3.98 14.24 1.85
C LEU A 63 -2.98 13.70 0.84
N ASP A 64 -1.70 14.02 1.02
CA ASP A 64 -0.62 13.59 0.11
C ASP A 64 -0.43 12.08 0.10
N LYS A 65 -0.55 11.43 1.25
CA LYS A 65 -0.47 9.96 1.36
C LYS A 65 -1.71 9.28 0.77
N ALA A 66 -2.90 9.86 1.01
CA ALA A 66 -4.14 9.36 0.44
C ALA A 66 -4.12 9.43 -1.09
N ILE A 67 -3.73 10.58 -1.66
CA ILE A 67 -3.60 10.74 -3.11
C ILE A 67 -2.63 9.71 -3.68
N ALA A 68 -1.44 9.53 -3.08
CA ALA A 68 -0.47 8.55 -3.53
C ALA A 68 -1.03 7.11 -3.51
N ALA A 69 -1.76 6.74 -2.46
CA ALA A 69 -2.39 5.43 -2.36
C ALA A 69 -3.44 5.21 -3.46
N PHE A 70 -4.29 6.19 -3.72
CA PHE A 70 -5.32 6.09 -4.75
C PHE A 70 -4.75 6.12 -6.18
N ILE A 71 -3.68 6.88 -6.44
CA ILE A 71 -2.96 6.84 -7.74
C ILE A 71 -2.45 5.42 -8.01
N ILE A 72 -1.85 4.77 -7.02
CA ILE A 72 -1.34 3.40 -7.16
C ILE A 72 -2.52 2.43 -7.36
N ALA A 73 -3.57 2.54 -6.56
CA ALA A 73 -4.73 1.66 -6.63
C ALA A 73 -5.46 1.76 -7.97
N THR A 74 -5.76 2.98 -8.43
CA THR A 74 -6.46 3.20 -9.70
C THR A 74 -5.58 2.82 -10.89
N GLY A 75 -4.26 3.08 -10.82
CA GLY A 75 -3.30 2.65 -11.84
C GLY A 75 -3.21 1.14 -11.97
N ALA A 76 -3.14 0.41 -10.85
CA ALA A 76 -3.13 -1.05 -10.84
C ALA A 76 -4.46 -1.64 -11.36
N ALA A 77 -5.59 -1.09 -10.92
CA ALA A 77 -6.91 -1.52 -11.40
C ALA A 77 -7.08 -1.28 -12.90
N ALA A 78 -6.61 -0.13 -13.42
CA ALA A 78 -6.61 0.17 -14.85
C ALA A 78 -5.73 -0.80 -15.66
N MET A 79 -4.71 -1.41 -15.04
CA MET A 79 -3.89 -2.47 -15.65
C MET A 79 -4.52 -3.86 -15.55
N GLY A 80 -5.73 -3.97 -14.98
CA GLY A 80 -6.47 -5.23 -14.85
C GLY A 80 -6.17 -6.03 -13.58
N MET A 81 -5.46 -5.45 -12.61
CA MET A 81 -5.20 -6.10 -11.33
C MET A 81 -6.44 -6.05 -10.42
N GLU A 82 -6.65 -7.09 -9.63
CA GLU A 82 -7.61 -7.04 -8.53
C GLU A 82 -7.03 -6.22 -7.37
N VAL A 83 -7.68 -5.10 -7.04
CA VAL A 83 -7.16 -4.18 -6.03
C VAL A 83 -8.07 -4.14 -4.82
N SER A 84 -7.46 -4.29 -3.62
CA SER A 84 -8.14 -4.11 -2.35
C SER A 84 -7.43 -3.07 -1.47
N MET A 85 -8.20 -2.17 -0.87
CA MET A 85 -7.71 -1.14 0.05
C MET A 85 -8.39 -1.32 1.42
N PHE A 86 -7.60 -1.49 2.47
CA PHE A 86 -8.08 -1.63 3.83
C PHE A 86 -7.80 -0.36 4.63
N PHE A 87 -8.87 0.30 5.08
CA PHE A 87 -8.78 1.55 5.84
C PHE A 87 -8.86 1.29 7.33
N THR A 88 -7.87 1.78 8.08
CA THR A 88 -7.80 1.60 9.53
C THR A 88 -7.30 2.87 10.22
N PHE A 89 -7.61 3.03 11.52
CA PHE A 89 -7.24 4.18 12.34
C PHE A 89 -7.52 5.53 11.65
N TRP A 90 -6.47 6.37 11.50
CA TRP A 90 -6.60 7.71 10.89
C TRP A 90 -6.94 7.66 9.40
N GLY A 91 -6.64 6.53 8.73
CA GLY A 91 -7.03 6.28 7.34
C GLY A 91 -8.54 6.28 7.11
N LEU A 92 -9.35 6.03 8.15
CA LEU A 92 -10.81 6.16 8.07
C LEU A 92 -11.26 7.58 7.68
N GLY A 93 -10.46 8.60 8.02
CA GLY A 93 -10.72 9.99 7.62
C GLY A 93 -10.72 10.20 6.10
N VAL A 94 -10.05 9.33 5.35
CA VAL A 94 -9.97 9.40 3.88
C VAL A 94 -11.29 9.01 3.21
N VAL A 95 -12.03 8.08 3.82
CA VAL A 95 -13.32 7.57 3.31
C VAL A 95 -14.53 8.13 4.07
N LYS A 96 -14.34 9.22 4.82
CA LYS A 96 -15.45 9.96 5.44
C LYS A 96 -16.05 10.96 4.46
N LYS A 97 -17.37 11.17 4.58
CA LYS A 97 -18.14 12.18 3.83
C LYS A 97 -18.74 13.28 4.71
N GLN A 98 -18.86 13.04 6.02
CA GLN A 98 -19.48 14.00 6.96
C GLN A 98 -19.11 13.71 8.42
N LYS A 99 -19.49 14.61 9.34
CA LYS A 99 -19.39 14.44 10.79
C LYS A 99 -20.79 14.33 11.39
N ILE A 100 -21.03 13.30 12.19
CA ILE A 100 -22.29 13.12 12.93
C ILE A 100 -21.97 13.13 14.42
N TYR A 101 -22.64 13.98 15.19
CA TYR A 101 -22.45 14.13 16.64
C TYR A 101 -23.60 13.52 17.47
N SER A 102 -24.73 13.20 16.81
CA SER A 102 -25.90 12.59 17.49
C SER A 102 -25.56 11.21 18.00
N ASP A 103 -26.12 10.87 19.16
CA ASP A 103 -26.02 9.54 19.79
C ASP A 103 -24.58 9.03 20.03
N LYS A 104 -23.63 9.96 20.21
CA LYS A 104 -22.24 9.67 20.56
C LYS A 104 -21.98 10.09 22.01
N ASN A 105 -21.12 9.31 22.68
CA ASN A 105 -20.62 9.66 24.01
C ASN A 105 -19.62 10.84 23.94
N LEU A 106 -19.15 11.32 25.10
CA LEU A 106 -18.27 12.50 25.15
C LEU A 106 -16.91 12.26 24.47
N PHE A 107 -16.35 11.06 24.61
CA PHE A 107 -15.07 10.71 23.98
C PHE A 107 -15.22 10.57 22.47
N GLU A 108 -16.25 9.91 21.98
CA GLU A 108 -16.55 9.79 20.55
C GLU A 108 -16.80 11.16 19.89
N LYS A 109 -17.49 12.08 20.60
CA LYS A 109 -17.64 13.46 20.15
C LYS A 109 -16.30 14.17 20.05
N GLY A 110 -15.38 13.91 21.00
CA GLY A 110 -14.01 14.42 20.96
C GLY A 110 -13.26 13.93 19.72
N PHE A 111 -13.30 12.64 19.43
CA PHE A 111 -12.69 12.07 18.21
C PHE A 111 -13.37 12.61 16.95
N THR A 112 -14.69 12.71 16.92
CA THR A 112 -15.43 13.30 15.78
C THR A 112 -15.00 14.75 15.51
N ALA A 113 -14.72 15.53 16.55
CA ALA A 113 -14.23 16.90 16.40
C ALA A 113 -12.79 16.96 15.85
N MET A 114 -11.91 16.06 16.34
CA MET A 114 -10.48 16.01 15.96
C MET A 114 -10.26 15.42 14.56
N LEU A 115 -11.06 14.41 14.18
CA LEU A 115 -10.93 13.77 12.87
C LEU A 115 -11.39 14.72 11.75
N PRO A 116 -10.79 14.61 10.55
CA PRO A 116 -11.30 15.30 9.36
C PRO A 116 -12.78 15.00 9.12
N GLY A 117 -13.51 15.94 8.56
CA GLY A 117 -14.92 15.75 8.20
C GLY A 117 -15.14 14.96 6.94
N GLY A 118 -14.08 14.79 6.15
CA GLY A 118 -14.05 14.08 4.88
C GLY A 118 -12.79 14.39 4.10
N THR A 119 -12.73 13.94 2.87
CA THR A 119 -11.59 14.12 1.95
C THR A 119 -11.14 15.57 1.84
N LYS A 120 -12.07 16.52 1.87
CA LYS A 120 -11.80 17.97 1.74
C LYS A 120 -11.05 18.57 2.92
N ASP A 121 -11.15 17.95 4.09
CA ASP A 121 -10.59 18.45 5.34
C ASP A 121 -9.27 17.77 5.72
N LEU A 122 -8.75 16.86 4.88
CA LEU A 122 -7.51 16.16 5.17
C LEU A 122 -6.33 17.12 5.22
N PRO A 123 -5.50 17.05 6.28
CA PRO A 123 -4.27 17.82 6.39
C PRO A 123 -3.18 17.25 5.48
N LEU A 124 -2.11 17.98 5.28
CA LEU A 124 -0.86 17.44 4.71
C LEU A 124 0.00 16.78 5.80
N SER A 125 0.81 15.80 5.40
CA SER A 125 1.79 15.18 6.29
C SER A 125 2.88 16.15 6.73
N GLN A 126 3.27 17.06 5.87
CA GLN A 126 4.25 18.11 6.11
C GLN A 126 3.73 19.45 5.59
N MET A 127 4.30 20.56 6.11
CA MET A 127 3.96 21.93 5.68
C MET A 127 2.46 22.28 5.79
N ASN A 128 1.74 21.64 6.72
CA ASN A 128 0.29 21.84 6.83
C ASN A 128 -0.11 23.25 7.32
N TYR A 129 0.71 23.93 8.14
CA TYR A 129 0.52 25.31 8.64
C TYR A 129 -0.96 25.67 8.87
N PHE A 130 -1.62 24.98 9.80
CA PHE A 130 -3.07 25.15 10.10
C PHE A 130 -4.01 24.93 8.89
N GLY A 131 -3.65 24.00 7.98
CA GLY A 131 -4.46 23.67 6.80
C GLY A 131 -4.19 24.51 5.55
N THR A 132 -3.39 25.57 5.65
CA THR A 132 -3.05 26.42 4.50
C THR A 132 -2.29 25.63 3.43
N GLY A 133 -1.36 24.76 3.85
CA GLY A 133 -0.62 23.90 2.92
C GLY A 133 -1.51 22.99 2.11
N ALA A 134 -2.48 22.32 2.74
CA ALA A 134 -3.45 21.48 2.03
C ALA A 134 -4.29 22.27 1.02
N SER A 135 -4.69 23.49 1.38
CA SER A 135 -5.44 24.38 0.48
C SER A 135 -4.62 24.81 -0.73
N ILE A 136 -3.33 25.09 -0.54
CA ILE A 136 -2.41 25.44 -1.63
C ILE A 136 -2.23 24.25 -2.57
N ILE A 137 -1.99 23.04 -2.03
CA ILE A 137 -1.83 21.83 -2.87
C ILE A 137 -3.09 21.55 -3.67
N ARG A 138 -4.29 21.61 -3.07
CA ARG A 138 -5.55 21.44 -3.80
C ARG A 138 -5.72 22.47 -4.92
N LYS A 139 -5.33 23.73 -4.66
CA LYS A 139 -5.35 24.77 -5.69
C LYS A 139 -4.39 24.47 -6.83
N LEU A 140 -3.14 24.07 -6.51
CA LEU A 140 -2.15 23.70 -7.53
C LEU A 140 -2.62 22.48 -8.35
N MET A 141 -3.22 21.48 -7.72
CA MET A 141 -3.80 20.33 -8.42
C MET A 141 -4.86 20.80 -9.43
N LYS A 142 -5.75 21.68 -9.00
CA LYS A 142 -6.79 22.24 -9.88
C LYS A 142 -6.19 23.08 -11.03
N ASP A 143 -5.19 23.90 -10.73
CA ASP A 143 -4.55 24.77 -11.74
C ASP A 143 -3.76 23.94 -12.78
N HIS A 144 -3.30 22.75 -12.42
CA HIS A 144 -2.61 21.78 -13.29
C HIS A 144 -3.52 20.69 -13.84
N GLU A 145 -4.83 20.78 -13.68
CA GLU A 145 -5.81 19.80 -14.16
C GLU A 145 -5.57 18.38 -13.58
N ILE A 146 -5.00 18.28 -12.37
CA ILE A 146 -4.81 17.02 -11.65
C ILE A 146 -6.09 16.70 -10.89
N SER A 147 -6.56 15.47 -11.02
CA SER A 147 -7.76 14.96 -10.31
C SER A 147 -7.68 15.18 -8.81
N SER A 148 -8.79 15.56 -8.19
CA SER A 148 -8.90 15.68 -6.74
C SER A 148 -8.90 14.30 -6.07
N LEU A 149 -8.76 14.26 -4.74
CA LEU A 149 -8.87 12.99 -4.01
C LEU A 149 -10.29 12.40 -4.15
N GLU A 150 -11.31 13.26 -4.21
CA GLU A 150 -12.69 12.86 -4.44
C GLU A 150 -12.83 12.15 -5.78
N ASP A 151 -12.27 12.72 -6.85
CA ASP A 151 -12.28 12.11 -8.20
C ASP A 151 -11.55 10.75 -8.20
N PHE A 152 -10.44 10.64 -7.46
CA PHE A 152 -9.74 9.37 -7.32
C PHE A 152 -10.55 8.31 -6.55
N VAL A 153 -11.31 8.70 -5.52
CA VAL A 153 -12.20 7.78 -4.80
C VAL A 153 -13.30 7.26 -5.72
N GLU A 154 -13.95 8.15 -6.49
CA GLU A 154 -14.95 7.77 -7.49
C GLU A 154 -14.36 6.85 -8.56
N MET A 155 -13.20 7.19 -9.09
CA MET A 155 -12.48 6.37 -10.10
C MET A 155 -12.11 4.99 -9.54
N ALA A 156 -11.69 4.90 -8.28
CA ALA A 156 -11.40 3.62 -7.65
C ALA A 156 -12.65 2.73 -7.54
N GLN A 157 -13.80 3.33 -7.22
CA GLN A 157 -15.10 2.62 -7.20
C GLN A 157 -15.50 2.16 -8.61
N GLU A 158 -15.37 3.02 -9.61
CA GLU A 158 -15.67 2.69 -11.01
C GLU A 158 -14.79 1.56 -11.55
N PHE A 159 -13.52 1.50 -11.15
CA PHE A 159 -12.59 0.43 -11.52
C PHE A 159 -12.74 -0.85 -10.69
N GLY A 160 -13.70 -0.88 -9.76
CA GLY A 160 -13.98 -2.06 -8.95
C GLY A 160 -12.95 -2.32 -7.85
N VAL A 161 -12.23 -1.28 -7.39
CA VAL A 161 -11.35 -1.39 -6.22
C VAL A 161 -12.18 -1.71 -4.99
N LYS A 162 -11.87 -2.82 -4.31
CA LYS A 162 -12.52 -3.21 -3.06
C LYS A 162 -12.00 -2.33 -1.93
N MET A 163 -12.87 -1.54 -1.33
CA MET A 163 -12.55 -0.67 -0.21
C MET A 163 -13.22 -1.19 1.06
N THR A 164 -12.41 -1.67 2.01
CA THR A 164 -12.87 -2.27 3.26
C THR A 164 -12.47 -1.42 4.45
N VAL A 165 -13.35 -1.29 5.42
CA VAL A 165 -13.14 -0.53 6.64
C VAL A 165 -12.89 -1.46 7.83
N CYS A 166 -11.91 -1.11 8.67
CA CYS A 166 -11.65 -1.80 9.92
C CYS A 166 -12.73 -1.50 10.97
N ASP A 167 -13.61 -2.45 11.24
CA ASP A 167 -14.69 -2.31 12.24
C ASP A 167 -14.16 -1.93 13.61
N MET A 168 -13.09 -2.57 14.08
CA MET A 168 -12.49 -2.24 15.38
C MET A 168 -12.06 -0.77 15.45
N SER A 169 -11.45 -0.24 14.41
CA SER A 169 -11.04 1.17 14.39
C SER A 169 -12.23 2.11 14.25
N ARG A 170 -13.26 1.71 13.49
CA ARG A 170 -14.52 2.43 13.32
C ARG A 170 -15.25 2.58 14.67
N GLU A 171 -15.40 1.48 15.40
CA GLU A 171 -16.03 1.47 16.72
C GLU A 171 -15.21 2.26 17.75
N LEU A 172 -13.89 2.06 17.79
CA LEU A 172 -13.00 2.77 18.70
C LEU A 172 -13.08 4.30 18.54
N LEU A 173 -13.16 4.77 17.29
CA LEU A 173 -13.23 6.20 16.96
C LEU A 173 -14.67 6.73 16.96
N GLY A 174 -15.67 5.87 17.19
CA GLY A 174 -17.09 6.23 17.20
C GLY A 174 -17.58 6.73 15.85
N ILE A 175 -17.07 6.20 14.74
CA ILE A 175 -17.49 6.57 13.38
C ILE A 175 -18.70 5.72 13.01
N LYS A 176 -19.79 6.37 12.60
CA LYS A 176 -21.00 5.71 12.13
C LYS A 176 -20.93 5.41 10.63
N ASP A 177 -21.67 4.41 10.17
CA ASP A 177 -21.71 4.03 8.75
C ASP A 177 -22.17 5.19 7.86
N GLU A 178 -23.12 6.00 8.36
CA GLU A 178 -23.62 7.16 7.63
C GLU A 178 -22.59 8.29 7.49
N GLU A 179 -21.48 8.23 8.23
CA GLU A 179 -20.36 9.16 8.09
C GLU A 179 -19.38 8.77 6.97
N LEU A 180 -19.47 7.54 6.47
CA LEU A 180 -18.59 6.97 5.46
C LEU A 180 -19.18 7.14 4.05
N VAL A 181 -18.30 7.11 3.04
CA VAL A 181 -18.72 7.08 1.63
C VAL A 181 -19.45 5.79 1.31
N ASP A 182 -20.31 5.81 0.31
CA ASP A 182 -21.05 4.63 -0.09
C ASP A 182 -20.13 3.65 -0.84
N GLY A 183 -20.48 2.35 -0.90
CA GLY A 183 -19.72 1.34 -1.63
C GLY A 183 -18.48 0.79 -0.90
N LEU A 184 -18.41 0.95 0.43
CA LEU A 184 -17.43 0.27 1.28
C LEU A 184 -17.96 -1.11 1.69
N GLU A 185 -17.04 -2.08 1.85
CA GLU A 185 -17.29 -3.44 2.34
C GLU A 185 -16.87 -3.58 3.82
#